data_e8735097dea82421136a9f7b83daaed4
#
_entry.id   e8735097dea82421136a9f7b83daaed4
#
_cell.length_a   1.000
_cell.length_b   1.000
_cell.length_c   1.000
_cell.angle_alpha   90.00
_cell.angle_beta   90.00
_cell.angle_gamma   90.00
#
_symmetry.space_group_name_H-M   'P 1'
#
loop_
_entity.id
_entity.type
_entity.pdbx_description
1 polymer ?
#
loop_
_entity_poly.entity_id
_entity_poly.type
_entity_poly.pdbx_seq_one_letter_code
_entity_poly.pdbx_strand_id
1 'polypeptide(L)'
;MPIAVFAMLVFGICCLLAAGLVEVVMRNFAGEAGVPTWVFIIVPGFMSMLFSLFLYRKAARNVSGIRQSLSRALTVAILTWLAVSVYISALWCPGYRALSCARDVVLVTTVVGGGPLLLAALIAGTIVGLVLKRRVDWLSYKGASRKITE
;
A
#
# COMPACT_ATOMS: atom_id res chain seq x y z
N MET A 1 17.31 -11.32 0.60
CA MET A 1 16.13 -10.81 -0.11
C MET A 1 16.28 -9.30 -0.34
N PRO A 2 16.10 -8.76 -1.53
CA PRO A 2 16.17 -7.32 -1.77
C PRO A 2 15.04 -6.60 -1.02
N ILE A 3 15.36 -5.44 -0.43
CA ILE A 3 14.42 -4.66 0.40
C ILE A 3 13.14 -4.30 -0.36
N ALA A 4 13.27 -4.03 -1.67
CA ALA A 4 12.12 -3.71 -2.51
C ALA A 4 11.13 -4.88 -2.61
N VAL A 5 11.61 -6.13 -2.71
CA VAL A 5 10.75 -7.32 -2.73
C VAL A 5 10.11 -7.56 -1.37
N PHE A 6 10.85 -7.33 -0.28
CA PHE A 6 10.29 -7.40 1.07
C PHE A 6 9.18 -6.37 1.27
N ALA A 7 9.42 -5.10 0.89
CA ALA A 7 8.42 -4.06 0.95
C ALA A 7 7.18 -4.42 0.10
N MET A 8 7.38 -4.90 -1.13
CA MET A 8 6.30 -5.34 -2.01
C MET A 8 5.40 -6.38 -1.34
N LEU A 9 5.98 -7.40 -0.71
CA LEU A 9 5.22 -8.44 -0.02
C LEU A 9 4.48 -7.91 1.20
N VAL A 10 5.14 -7.10 2.05
CA VAL A 10 4.52 -6.54 3.25
C VAL A 10 3.35 -5.62 2.87
N PHE A 11 3.54 -4.71 1.93
CA PHE A 11 2.46 -3.81 1.47
C PHE A 11 1.32 -4.59 0.82
N GLY A 12 1.63 -5.58 -0.02
CA GLY A 12 0.62 -6.43 -0.65
C GLY A 12 -0.23 -7.18 0.37
N ILE A 13 0.40 -7.87 1.32
CA ILE A 13 -0.31 -8.62 2.37
C ILE A 13 -1.18 -7.69 3.23
N CYS A 14 -0.62 -6.57 3.71
CA CYS A 14 -1.38 -5.61 4.52
C CYS A 14 -2.58 -5.05 3.75
N CYS A 15 -2.42 -4.73 2.47
CA CYS A 15 -3.47 -4.20 1.63
C CYS A 15 -4.55 -5.26 1.32
N LEU A 16 -4.16 -6.51 1.05
CA LEU A 16 -5.11 -7.63 0.85
C LEU A 16 -5.94 -7.88 2.11
N LEU A 17 -5.31 -7.87 3.29
CA LEU A 17 -6.02 -8.03 4.57
C LEU A 17 -7.00 -6.88 4.82
N ALA A 18 -6.58 -5.64 4.57
CA ALA A 18 -7.44 -4.46 4.73
C ALA A 18 -8.62 -4.50 3.74
N ALA A 19 -8.38 -4.84 2.48
CA ALA A 19 -9.42 -4.95 1.46
C ALA A 19 -10.39 -6.10 1.78
N GLY A 20 -9.90 -7.25 2.26
CA GLY A 20 -10.72 -8.36 2.72
C GLY A 20 -11.61 -7.98 3.90
N LEU A 21 -11.07 -7.23 4.87
CA LEU A 21 -11.86 -6.73 6.00
C LEU A 21 -12.99 -5.80 5.54
N VAL A 22 -12.67 -4.85 4.65
CA VAL A 22 -13.66 -3.94 4.05
C VAL A 22 -14.77 -4.72 3.35
N GLU A 23 -14.40 -5.74 2.56
CA GLU A 23 -15.35 -6.57 1.85
C GLU A 23 -16.29 -7.33 2.79
N VAL A 24 -15.76 -7.94 3.86
CA VAL A 24 -16.58 -8.61 4.89
C VAL A 24 -17.57 -7.64 5.54
N VAL A 25 -17.09 -6.44 5.88
CA VAL A 25 -17.95 -5.40 6.48
C VAL A 25 -19.03 -4.97 5.48
N MET A 26 -18.67 -4.70 4.23
CA MET A 26 -19.63 -4.28 3.20
C MET A 26 -20.69 -5.32 2.91
N ARG A 27 -20.34 -6.60 2.85
CA ARG A 27 -21.31 -7.69 2.69
C ARG A 27 -22.33 -7.77 3.82
N ASN A 28 -21.88 -7.56 5.05
CA ASN A 28 -22.77 -7.58 6.21
C ASN A 28 -23.76 -6.42 6.24
N PHE A 29 -23.40 -5.25 5.68
CA PHE A 29 -24.23 -4.04 5.71
C PHE A 29 -25.02 -3.79 4.42
N ALA A 30 -24.46 -4.09 3.26
CA ALA A 30 -25.02 -3.74 1.95
C ALA A 30 -25.57 -4.94 1.14
N GLY A 31 -25.40 -6.16 1.65
CA GLY A 31 -25.76 -7.37 0.90
C GLY A 31 -24.79 -7.68 -0.24
N GLU A 32 -25.16 -8.66 -1.08
CA GLU A 32 -24.32 -9.05 -2.21
C GLU A 32 -24.35 -7.98 -3.30
N ALA A 33 -23.24 -7.28 -3.49
CA ALA A 33 -23.02 -6.44 -4.66
C ALA A 33 -22.82 -7.37 -5.88
N GLY A 34 -23.47 -7.08 -7.00
CA GLY A 34 -23.41 -7.88 -8.23
C GLY A 34 -22.04 -7.92 -8.94
N VAL A 35 -20.97 -7.49 -8.25
CA VAL A 35 -19.58 -7.51 -8.75
C VAL A 35 -18.80 -8.59 -8.02
N PRO A 36 -17.96 -9.37 -8.74
CA PRO A 36 -17.13 -10.39 -8.14
C PRO A 36 -16.24 -9.82 -7.03
N THR A 37 -16.37 -10.37 -5.84
CA THR A 37 -15.66 -9.97 -4.60
C THR A 37 -14.15 -9.90 -4.76
N TRP A 38 -13.59 -10.82 -5.54
CA TRP A 38 -12.15 -10.91 -5.76
C TRP A 38 -11.55 -9.65 -6.40
N VAL A 39 -12.34 -8.92 -7.21
CA VAL A 39 -11.89 -7.66 -7.84
C VAL A 39 -11.54 -6.60 -6.78
N PHE A 40 -12.39 -6.46 -5.75
CA PHE A 40 -12.18 -5.48 -4.68
C PHE A 40 -11.04 -5.84 -3.74
N ILE A 41 -10.63 -7.11 -3.70
CA ILE A 41 -9.54 -7.58 -2.85
C ILE A 41 -8.22 -7.62 -3.62
N ILE A 42 -8.21 -8.23 -4.81
CA ILE A 42 -6.98 -8.48 -5.56
C ILE A 42 -6.43 -7.21 -6.18
N VAL A 43 -7.28 -6.35 -6.75
CA VAL A 43 -6.83 -5.14 -7.45
C VAL A 43 -6.07 -4.17 -6.52
N PRO A 44 -6.60 -3.80 -5.33
CA PRO A 44 -5.85 -2.94 -4.40
C PRO A 44 -4.53 -3.59 -3.94
N GLY A 45 -4.54 -4.89 -3.65
CA GLY A 45 -3.35 -5.64 -3.25
C GLY A 45 -2.26 -5.61 -4.32
N PHE A 46 -2.62 -5.89 -5.56
CA PHE A 46 -1.69 -5.89 -6.69
C PHE A 46 -1.14 -4.48 -6.99
N MET A 47 -1.98 -3.46 -6.99
CA MET A 47 -1.54 -2.06 -7.18
C MET A 47 -0.60 -1.61 -6.07
N SER A 48 -0.90 -1.96 -4.81
CA SER A 48 -0.03 -1.68 -3.67
C SER A 48 1.34 -2.36 -3.78
N MET A 49 1.38 -3.61 -4.26
CA MET A 49 2.63 -4.33 -4.56
C MET A 49 3.47 -3.60 -5.61
N LEU A 50 2.87 -3.20 -6.72
CA LEU A 50 3.55 -2.51 -7.80
C LEU A 50 4.13 -1.16 -7.34
N PHE A 51 3.31 -0.32 -6.71
CA PHE A 51 3.77 1.00 -6.26
C PHE A 51 4.85 0.90 -5.18
N SER A 52 4.73 -0.04 -4.25
CA SER A 52 5.76 -0.26 -3.24
C SER A 52 7.07 -0.74 -3.86
N LEU A 53 7.02 -1.65 -4.86
CA LEU A 53 8.21 -2.10 -5.58
C LEU A 53 8.94 -0.93 -6.22
N PHE A 54 8.22 -0.03 -6.93
CA PHE A 54 8.82 1.14 -7.58
C PHE A 54 9.42 2.12 -6.58
N LEU A 55 8.69 2.47 -5.53
CA LEU A 55 9.12 3.46 -4.54
C LEU A 55 10.28 2.98 -3.67
N TYR A 56 10.30 1.68 -3.33
CA TYR A 56 11.38 1.12 -2.50
C TYR A 56 12.58 0.61 -3.31
N ARG A 57 12.48 0.45 -4.64
CA ARG A 57 13.62 0.11 -5.50
C ARG A 57 14.72 1.17 -5.46
N LYS A 58 14.35 2.44 -5.47
CA LYS A 58 15.30 3.58 -5.35
C LYS A 58 15.75 3.80 -3.90
N ALA A 59 14.96 3.40 -2.91
CA ALA A 59 15.23 3.60 -1.50
C ALA A 59 16.39 2.76 -0.98
N ALA A 60 16.69 1.65 -1.60
CA ALA A 60 17.80 0.76 -1.20
C ALA A 60 19.17 1.45 -1.20
N ARG A 61 19.32 2.59 -1.88
CA ARG A 61 20.57 3.35 -1.98
C ARG A 61 20.69 4.50 -0.96
N ASN A 62 19.57 5.05 -0.51
CA ASN A 62 19.55 6.21 0.41
C ASN A 62 18.66 5.86 1.61
N VAL A 63 19.21 5.11 2.55
CA VAL A 63 18.49 4.71 3.76
C VAL A 63 18.51 5.86 4.76
N SER A 64 17.40 6.51 4.89
CA SER A 64 17.10 7.43 5.97
C SER A 64 15.88 6.94 6.73
N GLY A 65 15.94 7.01 8.03
CA GLY A 65 15.03 6.62 9.09
C GLY A 65 13.54 6.29 8.81
N ILE A 66 12.87 5.88 9.86
CA ILE A 66 11.44 5.49 9.90
C ILE A 66 10.53 6.58 9.27
N ARG A 67 10.83 7.86 9.49
CA ARG A 67 10.05 8.99 8.95
C ARG A 67 9.96 8.97 7.41
N GLN A 68 11.05 8.63 6.73
CA GLN A 68 11.05 8.55 5.27
C GLN A 68 10.32 7.30 4.77
N SER A 69 10.38 6.19 5.52
CA SER A 69 9.58 5.00 5.20
C SER A 69 8.08 5.28 5.31
N LEU A 70 7.64 6.00 6.35
CA LEU A 70 6.25 6.43 6.52
C LEU A 70 5.77 7.37 5.40
N SER A 71 6.59 8.35 5.01
CA SER A 71 6.25 9.23 3.89
C SER A 71 6.04 8.44 2.59
N ARG A 72 6.91 7.47 2.31
CA ARG A 72 6.73 6.57 1.16
C ARG A 72 5.50 5.68 1.27
N ALA A 73 5.21 5.20 2.47
CA ALA A 73 4.00 4.42 2.73
C ALA A 73 2.73 5.21 2.44
N LEU A 74 2.67 6.48 2.84
CA LEU A 74 1.57 7.38 2.50
C LEU A 74 1.46 7.58 0.98
N THR A 75 2.59 7.75 0.29
CA THR A 75 2.60 7.85 -1.18
C THR A 75 2.06 6.58 -1.83
N VAL A 76 2.45 5.38 -1.35
CA VAL A 76 1.88 4.10 -1.82
C VAL A 76 0.37 4.07 -1.61
N ALA A 77 -0.11 4.47 -0.43
CA ALA A 77 -1.54 4.48 -0.12
C ALA A 77 -2.32 5.39 -1.07
N ILE A 78 -1.85 6.63 -1.28
CA ILE A 78 -2.50 7.61 -2.15
C ILE A 78 -2.53 7.09 -3.61
N LEU A 79 -1.41 6.58 -4.12
CA LEU A 79 -1.35 6.05 -5.48
C LEU A 79 -2.24 4.82 -5.66
N THR A 80 -2.27 3.92 -4.67
CA THR A 80 -3.16 2.75 -4.68
C THR A 80 -4.62 3.17 -4.67
N TRP A 81 -5.00 4.10 -3.78
CA TRP A 81 -6.35 4.63 -3.71
C TRP A 81 -6.78 5.29 -5.02
N LEU A 82 -5.93 6.14 -5.63
CA LEU A 82 -6.21 6.77 -6.92
C LEU A 82 -6.39 5.73 -8.03
N ALA A 83 -5.47 4.76 -8.12
CA ALA A 83 -5.54 3.72 -9.15
C ALA A 83 -6.81 2.87 -9.01
N VAL A 84 -7.18 2.49 -7.80
CA VAL A 84 -8.41 1.73 -7.51
C VAL A 84 -9.65 2.56 -7.84
N SER A 85 -9.68 3.83 -7.44
CA SER A 85 -10.80 4.75 -7.74
C SER A 85 -11.01 4.94 -9.23
N VAL A 86 -9.93 5.13 -9.99
CA VAL A 86 -9.97 5.23 -11.46
C VAL A 86 -10.46 3.92 -12.07
N TYR A 87 -9.93 2.78 -11.60
CA TYR A 87 -10.33 1.46 -12.10
C TYR A 87 -11.83 1.19 -11.88
N ILE A 88 -12.34 1.42 -10.68
CA ILE A 88 -13.76 1.23 -10.35
C ILE A 88 -14.63 2.22 -11.16
N SER A 89 -14.20 3.48 -11.28
CA SER A 89 -14.93 4.47 -12.07
C SER A 89 -15.01 4.07 -13.55
N ALA A 90 -13.94 3.52 -14.11
CA ALA A 90 -13.94 3.05 -15.50
C ALA A 90 -14.88 1.86 -15.72
N LEU A 91 -15.04 0.99 -14.71
CA LEU A 91 -15.95 -0.16 -14.80
C LEU A 91 -17.43 0.23 -14.64
N TRP A 92 -17.73 1.18 -13.74
CA TRP A 92 -19.10 1.44 -13.31
C TRP A 92 -19.72 2.70 -13.93
N CYS A 93 -18.92 3.57 -14.51
CA CYS A 93 -19.36 4.85 -15.00
C CYS A 93 -19.19 5.01 -16.54
N PRO A 94 -19.84 4.16 -17.35
CA PRO A 94 -19.76 4.32 -18.82
C PRO A 94 -20.63 5.49 -19.30
N GLY A 95 -20.15 6.21 -20.30
CA GLY A 95 -20.92 7.21 -21.05
C GLY A 95 -20.82 8.66 -20.53
N TYR A 96 -21.79 9.49 -20.94
CA TYR A 96 -21.75 10.95 -20.74
C TYR A 96 -21.97 11.44 -19.30
N ARG A 97 -22.43 10.57 -18.38
CA ARG A 97 -22.54 10.85 -16.94
C ARG A 97 -21.32 10.38 -16.16
N ALA A 98 -20.24 10.02 -16.84
CA ALA A 98 -19.03 9.47 -16.22
C ALA A 98 -18.45 10.36 -15.11
N LEU A 99 -18.49 11.68 -15.25
CA LEU A 99 -17.91 12.62 -14.26
C LEU A 99 -18.69 12.66 -12.94
N SER A 100 -20.03 12.70 -12.98
CA SER A 100 -20.84 12.70 -11.75
C SER A 100 -20.74 11.34 -11.03
N CYS A 101 -20.83 10.25 -11.77
CA CYS A 101 -20.67 8.91 -11.26
C CYS A 101 -19.25 8.69 -10.68
N ALA A 102 -18.20 9.12 -11.38
CA ALA A 102 -16.82 9.01 -10.89
C ALA A 102 -16.61 9.78 -9.59
N ARG A 103 -17.21 10.95 -9.43
CA ARG A 103 -17.18 11.71 -8.18
C ARG A 103 -17.79 10.91 -7.03
N ASP A 104 -18.95 10.29 -7.24
CA ASP A 104 -19.62 9.50 -6.21
C ASP A 104 -18.81 8.25 -5.86
N VAL A 105 -18.22 7.58 -6.86
CA VAL A 105 -17.29 6.45 -6.64
C VAL A 105 -16.08 6.89 -5.82
N VAL A 106 -15.46 8.03 -6.13
CA VAL A 106 -14.32 8.57 -5.36
C VAL A 106 -14.73 8.87 -3.93
N LEU A 107 -15.89 9.44 -3.68
CA LEU A 107 -16.40 9.70 -2.33
C LEU A 107 -16.59 8.40 -1.54
N VAL A 108 -17.26 7.40 -2.14
CA VAL A 108 -17.49 6.11 -1.50
C VAL A 108 -16.18 5.38 -1.22
N THR A 109 -15.26 5.33 -2.19
CA THR A 109 -13.95 4.68 -1.99
C THR A 109 -13.09 5.40 -0.96
N THR A 110 -13.25 6.72 -0.80
CA THR A 110 -12.55 7.48 0.25
C THR A 110 -13.10 7.16 1.63
N VAL A 111 -14.42 7.17 1.78
CA VAL A 111 -15.07 6.96 3.09
C VAL A 111 -14.90 5.51 3.55
N VAL A 112 -15.12 4.54 2.66
CA VAL A 112 -15.12 3.12 3.01
C VAL A 112 -13.72 2.51 2.97
N GLY A 113 -12.96 2.80 1.91
CA GLY A 113 -11.65 2.19 1.67
C GLY A 113 -10.47 3.00 2.19
N GLY A 114 -10.61 4.33 2.30
CA GLY A 114 -9.49 5.23 2.62
C GLY A 114 -8.89 4.97 4.01
N GLY A 115 -9.73 4.83 5.04
CA GLY A 115 -9.30 4.56 6.41
C GLY A 115 -8.51 3.25 6.55
N PRO A 116 -9.08 2.11 6.19
CA PRO A 116 -8.40 0.81 6.22
C PRO A 116 -7.11 0.77 5.37
N LEU A 117 -7.10 1.40 4.19
CA LEU A 117 -5.93 1.47 3.32
C LEU A 117 -4.80 2.29 3.96
N LEU A 118 -5.13 3.43 4.59
CA LEU A 118 -4.15 4.25 5.31
C LEU A 118 -3.57 3.49 6.50
N LEU A 119 -4.39 2.81 7.30
CA LEU A 119 -3.92 1.99 8.41
C LEU A 119 -2.99 0.87 7.93
N ALA A 120 -3.38 0.15 6.88
CA ALA A 120 -2.55 -0.89 6.28
C ALA A 120 -1.20 -0.35 5.81
N ALA A 121 -1.18 0.82 5.16
CA ALA A 121 0.04 1.48 4.70
C ALA A 121 0.93 1.94 5.85
N LEU A 122 0.36 2.48 6.94
CA LEU A 122 1.12 2.89 8.11
C LEU A 122 1.76 1.68 8.81
N ILE A 123 1.03 0.58 8.96
CA ILE A 123 1.56 -0.68 9.52
C ILE A 123 2.69 -1.21 8.64
N ALA A 124 2.46 -1.33 7.33
CA ALA A 124 3.45 -1.80 6.38
C ALA A 124 4.70 -0.90 6.36
N GLY A 125 4.51 0.42 6.33
CA GLY A 125 5.59 1.41 6.36
C GLY A 125 6.43 1.35 7.64
N THR A 126 5.78 1.10 8.78
CA THR A 126 6.47 0.92 10.06
C THR A 126 7.30 -0.36 10.08
N ILE A 127 6.75 -1.49 9.63
CA ILE A 127 7.47 -2.78 9.55
C ILE A 127 8.70 -2.64 8.65
N VAL A 128 8.52 -2.09 7.44
CA VAL A 128 9.62 -1.88 6.49
C VAL A 128 10.65 -0.91 7.06
N GLY A 129 10.22 0.17 7.72
CA GLY A 129 11.09 1.16 8.35
C GLY A 129 11.94 0.57 9.48
N LEU A 130 11.37 -0.29 10.32
CA LEU A 130 12.10 -1.00 11.40
C LEU A 130 13.14 -1.97 10.84
N VAL A 131 12.80 -2.71 9.79
CA VAL A 131 13.74 -3.64 9.14
C VAL A 131 14.89 -2.88 8.48
N LEU A 132 14.60 -1.74 7.83
CA LEU A 132 15.62 -0.87 7.26
C LEU A 132 16.56 -0.33 8.34
N LYS A 133 16.04 0.17 9.46
CA LYS A 133 16.83 0.67 10.58
C LYS A 133 17.78 -0.40 11.12
N ARG A 134 17.27 -1.61 11.41
CA ARG A 134 18.09 -2.72 11.89
C ARG A 134 19.23 -3.09 10.94
N ARG A 135 19.01 -3.04 9.62
CA ARG A 135 20.06 -3.28 8.63
C ARG A 135 21.18 -2.24 8.67
N VAL A 136 20.81 -0.97 8.83
CA VAL A 136 21.81 0.12 8.92
C VAL A 136 22.65 -0.03 10.16
N ASP A 137 22.02 -0.27 11.31
CA ASP A 137 22.71 -0.44 12.58
C ASP A 137 23.71 -1.62 12.51
N TRP A 138 23.31 -2.73 11.86
CA TRP A 138 24.17 -3.90 11.69
C TRP A 138 25.37 -3.63 10.77
N LEU A 139 25.19 -2.90 9.68
CA LEU A 139 26.28 -2.52 8.75
C LEU A 139 27.26 -1.54 9.40
N SER A 140 26.76 -0.62 10.22
CA SER A 140 27.56 0.33 10.99
C SER A 140 28.44 -0.42 12.02
N TYR A 141 27.88 -1.39 12.74
CA TYR A 141 28.62 -2.23 13.69
C TYR A 141 29.75 -3.03 13.03
N LYS A 142 29.47 -3.64 11.87
CA LYS A 142 30.49 -4.39 11.10
C LYS A 142 31.62 -3.52 10.58
N GLY A 143 31.32 -2.27 10.18
CA GLY A 143 32.32 -1.29 9.73
C GLY A 143 33.24 -0.82 10.87
N ALA A 144 32.68 -0.66 12.07
CA ALA A 144 33.46 -0.30 13.27
C ALA A 144 34.39 -1.43 13.73
N SER A 145 33.90 -2.69 13.68
CA SER A 145 34.69 -3.87 14.06
C SER A 145 35.92 -4.11 13.16
N ARG A 146 35.83 -3.76 11.87
CA ARG A 146 36.98 -3.87 10.95
C ARG A 146 38.09 -2.88 11.21
N LYS A 147 37.77 -1.66 11.70
CA LYS A 147 38.78 -0.64 12.01
C LYS A 147 39.58 -0.89 13.29
N ILE A 148 39.16 -1.85 14.12
CA ILE A 148 39.86 -2.20 15.38
C ILE A 148 40.88 -3.34 15.14
N THR A 149 40.81 -4.02 14.02
CA THR A 149 41.67 -5.18 13.67
C THR A 149 42.77 -4.83 12.66
N GLU A 150 42.85 -3.59 12.20
CA GLU A 150 43.99 -3.00 11.44
C GLU A 150 44.82 -2.10 12.36
#